data_3a30b6fed1e4ed27f7feabdb6599de00
#
_entry.id   3a30b6fed1e4ed27f7feabdb6599de00
#
_cell.length_a   1.000
_cell.length_b   1.000
_cell.length_c   1.000
_cell.angle_alpha   90.00
_cell.angle_beta   90.00
_cell.angle_gamma   90.00
#
_symmetry.space_group_name_H-M   'P 1'
#
loop_
_entity.id
_entity.type
_entity.pdbx_description
1 polymer ?
#
loop_
_entity_poly.entity_id
_entity_poly.type
_entity_poly.pdbx_seq_one_letter_code
_entity_poly.pdbx_strand_id
1 'polypeptide(L)'
;MDKNFILNTELTDKQAALFYLGQEGFLIKYRDTYILADPYLTDYVDRHCCTETVTWIRKYPAPIEAEKLDFIDYVLCTHVHFDHADPDTLRILAEVCPGAKFIAPEPIKDTILSYGVRQDRIIGAVADETLFLDGCRITPVPAAHEQLHRDEHGNYMELGYRILVGELSIYHAGDCCVYDGLAERIQNTDVCMLPVNGRGYYKLRDDIIGNMTAEEAVILAREVHAGMLVPMHYDLYDVNSINPAHFADCLFTINPAQKFHMFAPGERYIITK
;
A
#
# COMPACT_ATOMS: atom_id res chain seq x y z
N MET A 1 15.86 -1.03 9.69
CA MET A 1 16.33 -1.50 8.37
C MET A 1 17.41 -0.55 7.86
N ASP A 2 18.35 -1.04 7.05
CA ASP A 2 19.48 -0.25 6.55
C ASP A 2 19.43 -0.24 5.01
N LYS A 3 19.84 0.87 4.38
CA LYS A 3 19.93 1.04 2.92
C LYS A 3 20.70 -0.10 2.25
N ASN A 4 21.86 -0.49 2.80
CA ASN A 4 22.67 -1.58 2.25
C ASN A 4 21.96 -2.94 2.30
N PHE A 5 21.11 -3.17 3.30
CA PHE A 5 20.28 -4.37 3.37
C PHE A 5 19.34 -4.50 2.19
N ILE A 6 18.79 -3.36 1.72
CA ILE A 6 17.94 -3.32 0.53
C ILE A 6 18.78 -3.50 -0.74
N LEU A 7 19.82 -2.67 -0.92
CA LEU A 7 20.61 -2.64 -2.15
C LEU A 7 21.33 -3.96 -2.40
N ASN A 8 21.91 -4.60 -1.37
CA ASN A 8 22.64 -5.85 -1.46
C ASN A 8 21.73 -7.10 -1.46
N THR A 9 20.40 -6.94 -1.54
CA THR A 9 19.49 -8.08 -1.72
C THR A 9 19.65 -8.63 -3.13
N GLU A 10 20.29 -9.78 -3.26
CA GLU A 10 20.45 -10.47 -4.54
C GLU A 10 19.16 -11.19 -4.91
N LEU A 11 18.73 -11.05 -6.16
CA LEU A 11 17.50 -11.61 -6.72
C LEU A 11 17.80 -12.22 -8.09
N THR A 12 17.15 -13.35 -8.36
CA THR A 12 17.08 -13.89 -9.72
C THR A 12 15.97 -13.20 -10.53
N ASP A 13 15.96 -13.42 -11.84
CA ASP A 13 14.93 -12.87 -12.74
C ASP A 13 13.49 -13.32 -12.42
N LYS A 14 13.34 -14.37 -11.59
CA LYS A 14 12.05 -14.91 -11.13
C LYS A 14 11.67 -14.44 -9.74
N GLN A 15 12.45 -13.55 -9.13
CA GLN A 15 12.26 -13.13 -7.74
C GLN A 15 12.04 -11.63 -7.63
N ALA A 16 11.22 -11.25 -6.66
CA ALA A 16 11.11 -9.90 -6.15
C ALA A 16 11.25 -9.92 -4.63
N ALA A 17 11.75 -8.85 -4.04
CA ALA A 17 11.80 -8.68 -2.61
C ALA A 17 10.78 -7.63 -2.16
N LEU A 18 10.03 -7.96 -1.11
CA LEU A 18 9.15 -7.05 -0.39
C LEU A 18 9.83 -6.66 0.91
N PHE A 19 9.88 -5.37 1.20
CA PHE A 19 10.32 -4.84 2.49
C PHE A 19 9.16 -4.08 3.13
N TYR A 20 8.73 -4.51 4.29
CA TYR A 20 7.61 -3.88 4.99
C TYR A 20 8.07 -2.65 5.77
N LEU A 21 7.39 -1.54 5.53
CA LEU A 21 7.69 -0.25 6.15
C LEU A 21 6.78 0.09 7.34
N GLY A 22 5.74 -0.72 7.53
CA GLY A 22 4.68 -0.48 8.51
C GLY A 22 3.41 0.06 7.86
N GLN A 23 2.28 -0.09 8.51
CA GLN A 23 0.94 0.29 8.07
C GLN A 23 0.54 -0.41 6.77
N GLU A 24 0.59 0.29 5.64
CA GLU A 24 0.47 -0.27 4.28
C GLU A 24 1.72 -0.01 3.44
N GLY A 25 2.77 0.56 4.03
CA GLY A 25 3.99 0.91 3.35
C GLY A 25 4.82 -0.30 2.95
N PHE A 26 5.14 -0.44 1.65
CA PHE A 26 6.04 -1.45 1.13
C PHE A 26 7.07 -0.86 0.17
N LEU A 27 8.30 -1.37 0.25
CA LEU A 27 9.28 -1.22 -0.81
C LEU A 27 9.37 -2.55 -1.57
N ILE A 28 9.20 -2.48 -2.88
CA ILE A 28 9.29 -3.62 -3.80
C ILE A 28 10.57 -3.45 -4.60
N LYS A 29 11.47 -4.43 -4.53
CA LYS A 29 12.68 -4.51 -5.35
C LYS A 29 12.56 -5.62 -6.37
N TYR A 30 12.80 -5.29 -7.64
CA TYR A 30 12.95 -6.27 -8.73
C TYR A 30 14.12 -5.85 -9.60
N ARG A 31 15.16 -6.67 -9.66
CA ARG A 31 16.44 -6.30 -10.31
C ARG A 31 16.92 -4.92 -9.77
N ASP A 32 17.08 -3.95 -10.66
CA ASP A 32 17.47 -2.58 -10.36
C ASP A 32 16.29 -1.60 -10.27
N THR A 33 15.05 -2.12 -10.21
CA THR A 33 13.84 -1.31 -10.07
C THR A 33 13.35 -1.32 -8.63
N TYR A 34 13.10 -0.12 -8.08
CA TYR A 34 12.67 0.11 -6.70
C TYR A 34 11.37 0.92 -6.67
N ILE A 35 10.32 0.30 -6.14
CA ILE A 35 8.97 0.87 -6.06
C ILE A 35 8.58 1.00 -4.60
N LEU A 36 8.19 2.20 -4.17
CA LEU A 36 7.52 2.44 -2.90
C LEU A 36 6.01 2.49 -3.12
N ALA A 37 5.26 1.77 -2.30
CA ALA A 37 3.81 1.89 -2.20
C ALA A 37 3.46 2.43 -0.81
N ASP A 38 2.64 3.48 -0.77
CA ASP A 38 2.14 4.16 0.43
C ASP A 38 3.22 4.38 1.52
N PRO A 39 4.33 5.06 1.20
CA PRO A 39 5.43 5.24 2.14
C PRO A 39 5.06 6.23 3.26
N TYR A 40 4.72 5.72 4.44
CA TYR A 40 4.47 6.51 5.64
C TYR A 40 5.65 6.38 6.61
N LEU A 41 6.64 7.27 6.49
CA LEU A 41 7.92 7.17 7.18
C LEU A 41 8.15 8.23 8.27
N THR A 42 7.18 9.13 8.48
CA THR A 42 7.23 10.16 9.55
C THR A 42 6.16 9.93 10.62
N ASP A 43 6.03 10.87 11.52
CA ASP A 43 4.97 10.93 12.53
C ASP A 43 3.89 11.97 12.17
N TYR A 44 3.66 12.20 10.88
CA TYR A 44 2.75 13.26 10.43
C TYR A 44 1.35 13.11 10.99
N VAL A 45 0.78 11.90 10.97
CA VAL A 45 -0.54 11.60 11.53
C VAL A 45 -0.58 11.88 13.05
N ASP A 46 0.46 11.46 13.78
CA ASP A 46 0.57 11.69 15.23
C ASP A 46 0.53 13.19 15.57
N ARG A 47 1.19 14.02 14.75
CA ARG A 47 1.29 15.47 14.96
C ARG A 47 0.04 16.25 14.52
N HIS A 48 -0.72 15.72 13.55
CA HIS A 48 -1.75 16.51 12.84
C HIS A 48 -3.17 15.93 12.92
N CYS A 49 -3.35 14.65 13.27
CA CYS A 49 -4.65 14.00 13.23
C CYS A 49 -5.26 13.71 14.60
N CYS A 50 -4.54 13.99 15.70
CA CYS A 50 -5.10 13.85 17.04
C CYS A 50 -6.24 14.86 17.26
N THR A 51 -7.33 14.39 17.86
CA THR A 51 -8.49 15.20 18.28
C THR A 51 -8.68 15.12 19.79
N GLU A 52 -9.72 15.74 20.32
CA GLU A 52 -10.06 15.62 21.74
C GLU A 52 -10.47 14.19 22.14
N THR A 53 -10.95 13.39 21.20
CA THR A 53 -11.50 12.04 21.42
C THR A 53 -10.66 10.93 20.83
N VAL A 54 -9.83 11.21 19.83
CA VAL A 54 -9.02 10.22 19.12
C VAL A 54 -7.54 10.61 19.16
N THR A 55 -6.73 9.72 19.68
CA THR A 55 -5.29 9.91 19.79
C THR A 55 -4.57 8.94 18.84
N TRP A 56 -3.86 9.51 17.87
CA TRP A 56 -3.04 8.78 16.92
C TRP A 56 -1.59 8.79 17.42
N ILE A 57 -1.11 7.67 17.96
CA ILE A 57 0.28 7.48 18.36
C ILE A 57 0.77 6.18 17.74
N ARG A 58 1.76 6.28 16.88
CA ARG A 58 2.34 5.10 16.23
C ARG A 58 3.07 4.23 17.25
N LYS A 59 2.87 2.92 17.18
CA LYS A 59 3.43 1.94 18.11
C LYS A 59 4.93 1.71 17.94
N TYR A 60 5.46 2.01 16.77
CA TYR A 60 6.86 1.80 16.43
C TYR A 60 7.33 2.86 15.42
N PRO A 61 8.63 3.22 15.43
CA PRO A 61 9.18 4.14 14.45
C PRO A 61 9.24 3.49 13.06
N ALA A 62 9.28 4.33 12.02
CA ALA A 62 9.56 3.84 10.67
C ALA A 62 10.90 3.04 10.64
N PRO A 63 10.95 1.90 9.95
CA PRO A 63 12.13 1.03 9.96
C PRO A 63 13.32 1.60 9.20
N ILE A 64 13.11 2.63 8.40
CA ILE A 64 14.13 3.40 7.67
C ILE A 64 13.68 4.85 7.53
N GLU A 65 14.64 5.78 7.59
CA GLU A 65 14.41 7.20 7.35
C GLU A 65 14.27 7.47 5.84
N ALA A 66 13.36 8.37 5.44
CA ALA A 66 13.09 8.69 4.05
C ALA A 66 14.34 9.22 3.30
N GLU A 67 15.21 9.94 4.00
CA GLU A 67 16.48 10.47 3.48
C GLU A 67 17.46 9.39 3.00
N LYS A 68 17.31 8.16 3.50
CA LYS A 68 18.16 7.03 3.11
C LYS A 68 17.68 6.32 1.85
N LEU A 69 16.52 6.68 1.34
CA LEU A 69 15.87 6.06 0.18
C LEU A 69 16.15 6.84 -1.12
N ASP A 70 17.39 7.28 -1.34
CA ASP A 70 17.85 8.08 -2.49
C ASP A 70 17.99 7.32 -3.82
N PHE A 71 17.46 6.10 -3.89
CA PHE A 71 17.56 5.17 -5.02
C PHE A 71 16.19 4.73 -5.57
N ILE A 72 15.10 5.35 -5.17
CA ILE A 72 13.74 4.97 -5.57
C ILE A 72 13.43 5.47 -6.99
N ASP A 73 12.80 4.60 -7.79
CA ASP A 73 12.34 4.91 -9.14
C ASP A 73 10.89 5.37 -9.18
N TYR A 74 10.01 4.70 -8.41
CA TYR A 74 8.58 4.95 -8.40
C TYR A 74 8.04 5.04 -6.98
N VAL A 75 7.19 6.04 -6.74
CA VAL A 75 6.44 6.21 -5.49
C VAL A 75 4.97 6.19 -5.82
N LEU A 76 4.23 5.21 -5.28
CA LEU A 76 2.80 5.04 -5.47
C LEU A 76 2.08 5.54 -4.23
N CYS A 77 1.07 6.40 -4.43
CA CYS A 77 0.13 6.80 -3.39
C CYS A 77 -1.26 6.30 -3.79
N THR A 78 -1.91 5.51 -2.93
CA THR A 78 -3.23 4.95 -3.23
C THR A 78 -4.35 5.97 -3.08
N HIS A 79 -4.23 6.86 -2.10
CA HIS A 79 -5.19 7.95 -1.84
C HIS A 79 -4.56 9.05 -0.97
N VAL A 80 -5.37 10.04 -0.57
CA VAL A 80 -4.90 11.30 0.02
C VAL A 80 -4.64 11.24 1.53
N HIS A 81 -5.04 10.17 2.24
CA HIS A 81 -4.82 10.10 3.69
C HIS A 81 -3.32 10.11 4.02
N PHE A 82 -2.99 10.72 5.15
CA PHE A 82 -1.60 11.03 5.51
C PHE A 82 -0.75 9.81 5.88
N ASP A 83 -1.36 8.71 6.24
CA ASP A 83 -0.68 7.43 6.47
C ASP A 83 -0.42 6.63 5.17
N HIS A 84 -0.80 7.19 4.01
CA HIS A 84 -0.53 6.68 2.65
C HIS A 84 0.22 7.70 1.79
N ALA A 85 -0.22 8.96 1.80
CA ALA A 85 0.41 10.07 1.09
C ALA A 85 0.97 11.09 2.09
N ASP A 86 1.96 10.67 2.87
CA ASP A 86 2.62 11.47 3.91
C ASP A 86 3.35 12.68 3.31
N PRO A 87 2.91 13.92 3.60
CA PRO A 87 3.49 15.12 3.01
C PRO A 87 4.99 15.26 3.26
N ASP A 88 5.45 14.92 4.47
CA ASP A 88 6.86 15.04 4.82
C ASP A 88 7.71 13.96 4.15
N THR A 89 7.24 12.70 4.12
CA THR A 89 7.93 11.62 3.38
C THR A 89 8.02 11.95 1.89
N LEU A 90 6.91 12.38 1.27
CA LEU A 90 6.88 12.67 -0.18
C LEU A 90 7.80 13.84 -0.53
N ARG A 91 7.85 14.89 0.29
CA ARG A 91 8.76 16.03 0.12
C ARG A 91 10.21 15.57 0.18
N ILE A 92 10.60 14.78 1.19
CA ILE A 92 11.97 14.27 1.33
C ILE A 92 12.33 13.38 0.12
N LEU A 93 11.47 12.43 -0.27
CA LEU A 93 11.70 11.58 -1.44
C LEU A 93 11.82 12.40 -2.73
N ALA A 94 11.05 13.49 -2.87
CA ALA A 94 11.16 14.39 -4.02
C ALA A 94 12.52 15.09 -4.08
N GLU A 95 13.15 15.37 -2.94
CA GLU A 95 14.48 15.98 -2.84
C GLU A 95 15.59 14.96 -3.09
N VAL A 96 15.55 13.79 -2.40
CA VAL A 96 16.67 12.83 -2.43
C VAL A 96 16.65 11.91 -3.66
N CYS A 97 15.49 11.73 -4.31
CA CYS A 97 15.31 10.95 -5.53
C CYS A 97 14.93 11.84 -6.72
N PRO A 98 15.84 12.64 -7.29
CA PRO A 98 15.48 13.61 -8.34
C PRO A 98 14.95 12.96 -9.62
N GLY A 99 15.21 11.68 -9.85
CA GLY A 99 14.70 10.87 -10.98
C GLY A 99 13.37 10.16 -10.75
N ALA A 100 12.95 10.02 -9.49
CA ALA A 100 11.75 9.25 -9.16
C ALA A 100 10.48 9.85 -9.77
N LYS A 101 9.56 8.99 -10.23
CA LYS A 101 8.21 9.36 -10.63
C LYS A 101 7.24 9.03 -9.50
N PHE A 102 6.31 9.96 -9.27
CA PHE A 102 5.23 9.81 -8.29
C PHE A 102 3.95 9.49 -9.03
N ILE A 103 3.24 8.47 -8.59
CA ILE A 103 2.01 7.97 -9.23
C ILE A 103 0.91 8.04 -8.18
N ALA A 104 -0.16 8.75 -8.49
CA ALA A 104 -1.30 8.93 -7.61
C ALA A 104 -2.58 9.00 -8.43
N PRO A 105 -3.77 8.74 -7.87
CA PRO A 105 -5.03 8.97 -8.54
C PRO A 105 -5.08 10.36 -9.20
N GLU A 106 -5.56 10.44 -10.44
CA GLU A 106 -5.61 11.71 -11.18
C GLU A 106 -6.27 12.85 -10.36
N PRO A 107 -7.38 12.64 -9.62
CA PRO A 107 -8.01 13.68 -8.84
C PRO A 107 -7.18 14.28 -7.71
N ILE A 108 -6.25 13.51 -7.14
CA ILE A 108 -5.42 13.97 -6.00
C ILE A 108 -4.04 14.48 -6.43
N LYS A 109 -3.75 14.50 -7.72
CA LYS A 109 -2.45 14.89 -8.25
C LYS A 109 -2.00 16.28 -7.76
N ASP A 110 -2.89 17.25 -7.75
CA ASP A 110 -2.56 18.60 -7.29
C ASP A 110 -2.25 18.65 -5.78
N THR A 111 -2.87 17.78 -4.99
CA THR A 111 -2.53 17.61 -3.57
C THR A 111 -1.09 17.10 -3.43
N ILE A 112 -0.69 16.07 -4.19
CA ILE A 112 0.69 15.54 -4.17
C ILE A 112 1.70 16.60 -4.65
N LEU A 113 1.34 17.43 -5.65
CA LEU A 113 2.17 18.56 -6.07
C LEU A 113 2.39 19.57 -4.93
N SER A 114 1.37 19.83 -4.11
CA SER A 114 1.47 20.74 -2.98
C SER A 114 2.46 20.27 -1.90
N TYR A 115 2.80 18.98 -1.88
CA TYR A 115 3.81 18.39 -0.98
C TYR A 115 5.26 18.53 -1.48
N GLY A 116 5.48 19.29 -2.55
CA GLY A 116 6.80 19.60 -3.10
C GLY A 116 7.26 18.69 -4.23
N VAL A 117 6.40 17.82 -4.72
CA VAL A 117 6.67 17.04 -5.94
C VAL A 117 6.55 17.93 -7.16
N ARG A 118 7.49 17.86 -8.10
CA ARG A 118 7.45 18.66 -9.32
C ARG A 118 6.44 18.12 -10.33
N GLN A 119 5.81 19.03 -11.10
CA GLN A 119 4.81 18.71 -12.13
C GLN A 119 5.29 17.70 -13.19
N ASP A 120 6.57 17.75 -13.57
CA ASP A 120 7.15 16.86 -14.58
C ASP A 120 7.46 15.44 -14.04
N ARG A 121 7.23 15.22 -12.75
CA ARG A 121 7.52 13.97 -12.05
C ARG A 121 6.30 13.25 -11.53
N ILE A 122 5.11 13.86 -11.58
CA ILE A 122 3.88 13.22 -11.17
C ILE A 122 3.11 12.67 -12.38
N ILE A 123 2.59 11.46 -12.21
CA ILE A 123 1.73 10.76 -13.17
C ILE A 123 0.37 10.58 -12.50
N GLY A 124 -0.67 11.17 -13.08
CA GLY A 124 -2.04 10.90 -12.68
C GLY A 124 -2.47 9.52 -13.18
N ALA A 125 -2.88 8.67 -12.26
CA ALA A 125 -3.33 7.32 -12.55
C ALA A 125 -4.84 7.30 -12.76
N VAL A 126 -5.27 6.65 -13.85
CA VAL A 126 -6.68 6.41 -14.17
C VAL A 126 -6.97 4.93 -14.05
N ALA A 127 -8.07 4.58 -13.41
CA ALA A 127 -8.44 3.18 -13.18
C ALA A 127 -8.51 2.39 -14.49
N ASP A 128 -8.03 1.16 -14.44
CA ASP A 128 -7.97 0.21 -15.55
C ASP A 128 -7.02 0.63 -16.73
N GLU A 129 -6.33 1.81 -16.64
CA GLU A 129 -5.33 2.25 -17.61
C GLU A 129 -3.92 1.85 -17.18
N THR A 130 -3.32 0.86 -17.85
CA THR A 130 -2.00 0.36 -17.49
C THR A 130 -0.89 1.35 -17.86
N LEU A 131 -0.09 1.71 -16.88
CA LEU A 131 1.15 2.46 -17.03
C LEU A 131 2.29 1.49 -17.39
N PHE A 132 2.93 1.71 -18.54
CA PHE A 132 4.12 0.98 -18.98
C PHE A 132 5.35 1.77 -18.59
N LEU A 133 6.06 1.30 -17.57
CA LEU A 133 7.20 1.97 -16.97
C LEU A 133 8.47 1.12 -17.17
N ASP A 134 9.63 1.75 -16.98
CA ASP A 134 10.88 1.00 -17.05
C ASP A 134 10.97 0.01 -15.87
N GLY A 135 11.15 -1.26 -16.20
CA GLY A 135 11.23 -2.36 -15.22
C GLY A 135 9.88 -2.87 -14.66
N CYS A 136 8.75 -2.19 -14.90
CA CYS A 136 7.46 -2.64 -14.38
C CYS A 136 6.25 -2.18 -15.22
N ARG A 137 5.10 -2.82 -14.98
CA ARG A 137 3.78 -2.34 -15.43
C ARG A 137 2.89 -2.15 -14.21
N ILE A 138 2.16 -1.05 -14.16
CA ILE A 138 1.26 -0.73 -13.06
C ILE A 138 -0.13 -0.49 -13.62
N THR A 139 -1.09 -1.33 -13.19
CA THR A 139 -2.50 -1.16 -13.55
C THR A 139 -3.24 -0.68 -12.30
N PRO A 140 -3.74 0.57 -12.30
CA PRO A 140 -4.55 1.10 -11.23
C PRO A 140 -5.91 0.39 -11.18
N VAL A 141 -6.35 0.03 -9.98
CA VAL A 141 -7.61 -0.67 -9.70
C VAL A 141 -8.43 0.22 -8.79
N PRO A 142 -9.71 0.50 -9.05
CA PRO A 142 -10.53 1.27 -8.12
C PRO A 142 -10.48 0.70 -6.71
N ALA A 143 -10.38 1.54 -5.70
CA ALA A 143 -10.47 1.16 -4.30
C ALA A 143 -11.71 1.78 -3.65
N ALA A 144 -12.49 0.97 -2.92
CA ALA A 144 -13.66 1.46 -2.21
C ALA A 144 -13.27 1.76 -0.76
N HIS A 145 -12.97 3.01 -0.47
CA HIS A 145 -12.71 3.44 0.90
C HIS A 145 -14.04 3.68 1.61
N GLU A 146 -14.64 2.58 2.06
CA GLU A 146 -16.03 2.20 2.30
C GLU A 146 -16.90 2.27 1.04
N GLN A 147 -16.75 3.27 0.20
CA GLN A 147 -17.47 3.45 -1.07
C GLN A 147 -16.51 3.84 -2.19
N LEU A 148 -16.97 3.72 -3.42
CA LEU A 148 -16.25 4.19 -4.60
C LEU A 148 -16.52 5.67 -4.80
N HIS A 149 -15.55 6.54 -4.54
CA HIS A 149 -15.67 7.98 -4.77
C HIS A 149 -15.08 8.37 -6.12
N ARG A 150 -15.73 9.32 -6.78
CA ARG A 150 -15.28 9.85 -8.07
C ARG A 150 -15.33 11.37 -8.09
N ASP A 151 -14.44 11.96 -8.87
CA ASP A 151 -14.49 13.38 -9.21
C ASP A 151 -15.58 13.68 -10.26
N GLU A 152 -15.71 14.95 -10.64
CA GLU A 152 -16.66 15.40 -11.67
C GLU A 152 -16.36 14.86 -13.08
N HIS A 153 -15.16 14.37 -13.32
CA HIS A 153 -14.72 13.74 -14.57
C HIS A 153 -14.90 12.23 -14.58
N GLY A 154 -15.33 11.64 -13.46
CA GLY A 154 -15.57 10.23 -13.30
C GLY A 154 -14.32 9.42 -12.88
N ASN A 155 -13.19 10.08 -12.59
CA ASN A 155 -11.99 9.41 -12.09
C ASN A 155 -12.16 9.04 -10.61
N TYR A 156 -11.61 7.90 -10.22
CA TYR A 156 -11.67 7.45 -8.83
C TYR A 156 -10.68 8.22 -7.95
N MET A 157 -11.13 8.58 -6.74
CA MET A 157 -10.33 9.29 -5.74
C MET A 157 -9.31 8.36 -5.06
N GLU A 158 -9.64 7.07 -4.95
CA GLU A 158 -8.86 6.02 -4.31
C GLU A 158 -8.58 4.90 -5.31
N LEU A 159 -7.33 4.43 -5.35
CA LEU A 159 -6.85 3.37 -6.22
C LEU A 159 -5.97 2.39 -5.45
N GLY A 160 -6.17 1.10 -5.69
CA GLY A 160 -5.13 0.10 -5.48
C GLY A 160 -4.27 -0.03 -6.74
N TYR A 161 -3.17 -0.78 -6.64
CA TYR A 161 -2.25 -0.96 -7.77
C TYR A 161 -1.92 -2.43 -7.99
N ARG A 162 -2.19 -2.92 -9.19
CA ARG A 162 -1.64 -4.20 -9.66
C ARG A 162 -0.31 -3.95 -10.33
N ILE A 163 0.77 -4.40 -9.70
CA ILE A 163 2.16 -4.17 -10.10
C ILE A 163 2.67 -5.47 -10.71
N LEU A 164 3.15 -5.41 -11.95
CA LEU A 164 3.79 -6.53 -12.63
C LEU A 164 5.28 -6.24 -12.80
N VAL A 165 6.12 -7.06 -12.17
CA VAL A 165 7.58 -7.03 -12.28
C VAL A 165 8.05 -8.39 -12.81
N GLY A 166 8.65 -8.40 -14.00
CA GLY A 166 8.90 -9.66 -14.72
C GLY A 166 7.59 -10.44 -14.94
N GLU A 167 7.50 -11.64 -14.38
CA GLU A 167 6.29 -12.49 -14.41
C GLU A 167 5.50 -12.45 -13.09
N LEU A 168 6.00 -11.76 -12.06
CA LEU A 168 5.37 -11.66 -10.76
C LEU A 168 4.33 -10.53 -10.74
N SER A 169 3.11 -10.86 -10.35
CA SER A 169 2.02 -9.91 -10.14
C SER A 169 1.76 -9.70 -8.65
N ILE A 170 1.78 -8.44 -8.23
CA ILE A 170 1.56 -8.00 -6.85
C ILE A 170 0.38 -7.03 -6.88
N TYR A 171 -0.61 -7.25 -6.05
CA TYR A 171 -1.71 -6.31 -5.84
C TYR A 171 -1.58 -5.67 -4.46
N HIS A 172 -1.47 -4.36 -4.44
CA HIS A 172 -1.54 -3.52 -3.25
C HIS A 172 -2.89 -2.81 -3.25
N ALA A 173 -3.75 -3.14 -2.29
CA ALA A 173 -5.12 -2.67 -2.29
C ALA A 173 -5.24 -1.19 -1.91
N GLY A 174 -4.31 -0.66 -1.10
CA GLY A 174 -4.56 0.53 -0.32
C GLY A 174 -5.74 0.32 0.63
N ASP A 175 -6.30 1.38 1.14
CA ASP A 175 -7.51 1.32 1.93
C ASP A 175 -8.71 0.96 1.04
N CYS A 176 -9.27 -0.22 1.29
CA CYS A 176 -10.28 -0.79 0.40
C CYS A 176 -11.26 -1.72 1.15
N CYS A 177 -12.53 -1.63 0.81
CA CYS A 177 -13.57 -2.61 1.09
C CYS A 177 -13.83 -3.47 -0.16
N VAL A 178 -14.39 -4.67 0.03
CA VAL A 178 -14.85 -5.50 -1.10
C VAL A 178 -16.02 -4.81 -1.79
N TYR A 179 -15.99 -4.78 -3.12
CA TYR A 179 -17.06 -4.26 -3.97
C TYR A 179 -17.23 -5.11 -5.22
N ASP A 180 -18.39 -4.99 -5.89
CA ASP A 180 -18.70 -5.75 -7.10
C ASP A 180 -17.74 -5.35 -8.25
N GLY A 181 -16.99 -6.33 -8.77
CA GLY A 181 -16.01 -6.16 -9.83
C GLY A 181 -14.55 -6.04 -9.35
N LEU A 182 -14.28 -6.06 -8.03
CA LEU A 182 -12.91 -6.08 -7.52
C LEU A 182 -12.22 -7.41 -7.84
N ALA A 183 -12.92 -8.53 -7.57
CA ALA A 183 -12.37 -9.87 -7.76
C ALA A 183 -11.91 -10.10 -9.21
N GLU A 184 -12.69 -9.65 -10.19
CA GLU A 184 -12.37 -9.81 -11.62
C GLU A 184 -11.08 -9.07 -12.02
N ARG A 185 -10.81 -7.91 -11.40
CA ARG A 185 -9.63 -7.08 -11.70
C ARG A 185 -8.34 -7.64 -11.14
N ILE A 186 -8.42 -8.40 -10.04
CA ILE A 186 -7.24 -8.86 -9.30
C ILE A 186 -7.07 -10.39 -9.34
N GLN A 187 -7.76 -11.09 -10.23
CA GLN A 187 -7.66 -12.54 -10.35
C GLN A 187 -6.23 -13.03 -10.62
N ASN A 188 -5.90 -14.19 -10.04
CA ASN A 188 -4.62 -14.88 -10.24
C ASN A 188 -3.39 -14.02 -9.91
N THR A 189 -3.50 -13.13 -8.92
CA THR A 189 -2.38 -12.34 -8.43
C THR A 189 -1.46 -13.21 -7.56
N ASP A 190 -0.14 -13.15 -7.81
CA ASP A 190 0.82 -13.96 -7.05
C ASP A 190 0.90 -13.54 -5.59
N VAL A 191 0.81 -12.23 -5.31
CA VAL A 191 0.77 -11.66 -3.96
C VAL A 191 -0.36 -10.65 -3.87
N CYS A 192 -1.28 -10.90 -2.95
CA CYS A 192 -2.43 -10.04 -2.69
C CYS A 192 -2.24 -9.38 -1.31
N MET A 193 -1.98 -8.07 -1.30
CA MET A 193 -1.81 -7.27 -0.09
C MET A 193 -3.14 -6.57 0.21
N LEU A 194 -3.80 -6.96 1.30
CA LEU A 194 -5.16 -6.53 1.63
C LEU A 194 -5.22 -5.93 3.05
N PRO A 195 -5.91 -4.79 3.25
CA PRO A 195 -6.15 -4.25 4.58
C PRO A 195 -7.07 -5.18 5.38
N VAL A 196 -6.85 -5.26 6.69
CA VAL A 196 -7.62 -6.17 7.56
C VAL A 196 -8.12 -5.49 8.84
N ASN A 197 -7.90 -4.18 8.98
CA ASN A 197 -8.30 -3.41 10.17
C ASN A 197 -9.82 -3.31 10.36
N GLY A 198 -10.62 -3.69 9.36
CA GLY A 198 -12.08 -3.70 9.44
C GLY A 198 -12.71 -2.31 9.57
N ARG A 199 -14.02 -2.29 9.67
CA ARG A 199 -14.87 -1.10 9.81
C ARG A 199 -15.91 -1.30 10.90
N GLY A 200 -16.66 -0.27 11.25
CA GLY A 200 -17.76 -0.37 12.20
C GLY A 200 -18.18 0.96 12.81
N TYR A 201 -19.30 0.92 13.53
CA TYR A 201 -19.94 2.10 14.09
C TYR A 201 -19.01 3.01 14.90
N TYR A 202 -18.18 2.45 15.76
CA TYR A 202 -17.33 3.28 16.64
C TYR A 202 -16.20 3.96 15.87
N LYS A 203 -15.62 3.30 14.84
CA LYS A 203 -14.65 3.92 13.95
C LYS A 203 -15.29 5.07 13.20
N LEU A 204 -16.43 4.84 12.55
CA LEU A 204 -17.13 5.86 11.77
C LEU A 204 -17.59 7.04 12.63
N ARG A 205 -18.04 6.79 13.88
CA ARG A 205 -18.39 7.87 14.83
C ARG A 205 -17.21 8.80 15.11
N ASP A 206 -16.02 8.27 15.11
CA ASP A 206 -14.77 8.96 15.42
C ASP A 206 -14.02 9.40 14.12
N ASP A 207 -14.76 9.48 12.97
CA ASP A 207 -14.27 9.83 11.63
C ASP A 207 -13.12 8.93 11.13
N ILE A 208 -13.06 7.68 11.61
CA ILE A 208 -12.12 6.68 11.13
C ILE A 208 -12.82 5.84 10.08
N ILE A 209 -12.49 6.07 8.84
CA ILE A 209 -12.98 5.30 7.69
C ILE A 209 -12.35 3.91 7.74
N GLY A 210 -13.17 2.89 7.54
CA GLY A 210 -12.73 1.52 7.70
C GLY A 210 -12.48 0.81 6.36
N ASN A 211 -11.94 -0.40 6.47
CA ASN A 211 -11.53 -1.24 5.36
C ASN A 211 -12.16 -2.63 5.43
N MET A 212 -11.67 -3.56 4.62
CA MET A 212 -12.03 -4.98 4.70
C MET A 212 -11.86 -5.49 6.14
N THR A 213 -12.75 -6.39 6.54
CA THR A 213 -12.51 -7.22 7.71
C THR A 213 -11.52 -8.33 7.38
N ALA A 214 -10.97 -8.97 8.40
CA ALA A 214 -10.09 -10.13 8.20
C ALA A 214 -10.77 -11.26 7.44
N GLU A 215 -12.06 -11.52 7.72
CA GLU A 215 -12.88 -12.51 7.01
C GLU A 215 -13.02 -12.16 5.53
N GLU A 216 -13.36 -10.90 5.22
CA GLU A 216 -13.53 -10.45 3.83
C GLU A 216 -12.22 -10.57 3.05
N ALA A 217 -11.08 -10.20 3.63
CA ALA A 217 -9.78 -10.32 2.99
C ALA A 217 -9.41 -11.78 2.67
N VAL A 218 -9.69 -12.71 3.59
CA VAL A 218 -9.46 -14.16 3.37
C VAL A 218 -10.40 -14.73 2.30
N ILE A 219 -11.67 -14.32 2.32
CA ILE A 219 -12.65 -14.76 1.31
C ILE A 219 -12.24 -14.25 -0.07
N LEU A 220 -11.92 -12.97 -0.19
CA LEU A 220 -11.47 -12.36 -1.44
C LEU A 220 -10.20 -13.04 -1.98
N ALA A 221 -9.18 -13.26 -1.12
CA ALA A 221 -7.97 -13.95 -1.52
C ALA A 221 -8.22 -15.36 -2.09
N ARG A 222 -9.18 -16.09 -1.52
CA ARG A 222 -9.64 -17.40 -2.04
C ARG A 222 -10.34 -17.26 -3.39
N GLU A 223 -11.26 -16.30 -3.52
CA GLU A 223 -12.03 -16.06 -4.76
C GLU A 223 -11.15 -15.69 -5.94
N VAL A 224 -10.14 -14.87 -5.69
CA VAL A 224 -9.20 -14.41 -6.74
C VAL A 224 -8.05 -15.38 -6.99
N HIS A 225 -8.00 -16.51 -6.30
CA HIS A 225 -6.91 -17.49 -6.36
C HIS A 225 -5.53 -16.84 -6.09
N ALA A 226 -5.45 -16.02 -5.03
CA ALA A 226 -4.21 -15.39 -4.63
C ALA A 226 -3.13 -16.41 -4.30
N GLY A 227 -1.94 -16.26 -4.89
CA GLY A 227 -0.81 -17.15 -4.60
C GLY A 227 -0.35 -17.02 -3.14
N MET A 228 -0.31 -15.79 -2.62
CA MET A 228 -0.02 -15.47 -1.22
C MET A 228 -0.88 -14.28 -0.76
N LEU A 229 -1.47 -14.38 0.43
CA LEU A 229 -2.16 -13.28 1.10
C LEU A 229 -1.22 -12.59 2.08
N VAL A 230 -1.12 -11.26 1.98
CA VAL A 230 -0.38 -10.41 2.91
C VAL A 230 -1.39 -9.45 3.56
N PRO A 231 -1.67 -9.59 4.86
CA PRO A 231 -2.50 -8.61 5.56
C PRO A 231 -1.73 -7.30 5.76
N MET A 232 -2.44 -6.17 5.66
CA MET A 232 -1.94 -4.82 5.89
C MET A 232 -2.82 -4.09 6.90
N HIS A 233 -2.43 -2.91 7.32
CA HIS A 233 -3.21 -1.98 8.17
C HIS A 233 -3.66 -2.58 9.50
N TYR A 234 -2.82 -3.35 10.18
CA TYR A 234 -3.23 -4.05 11.41
C TYR A 234 -2.42 -3.70 12.65
N ASP A 235 -1.32 -2.98 12.52
CA ASP A 235 -0.31 -2.97 13.59
C ASP A 235 0.15 -1.57 14.08
N LEU A 236 -0.06 -0.48 13.32
CA LEU A 236 0.58 0.80 13.62
C LEU A 236 -0.14 1.65 14.67
N TYR A 237 -1.46 1.78 14.58
CA TYR A 237 -2.29 2.62 15.46
C TYR A 237 -3.31 1.80 16.23
N ASP A 238 -3.36 1.92 17.56
CA ASP A 238 -4.34 1.17 18.38
C ASP A 238 -5.79 1.46 17.99
N VAL A 239 -6.09 2.71 17.65
CA VAL A 239 -7.43 3.16 17.26
C VAL A 239 -7.89 2.61 15.90
N ASN A 240 -6.96 2.16 15.06
CA ASN A 240 -7.25 1.67 13.70
C ASN A 240 -6.48 0.38 13.35
N SER A 241 -6.42 -0.54 14.27
CA SER A 241 -5.76 -1.84 14.16
C SER A 241 -6.70 -2.98 14.50
N ILE A 242 -6.26 -4.21 14.27
CA ILE A 242 -6.88 -5.43 14.81
C ILE A 242 -5.83 -6.26 15.55
N ASN A 243 -6.30 -7.19 16.38
CA ASN A 243 -5.41 -8.22 16.92
C ASN A 243 -4.97 -9.16 15.76
N PRO A 244 -3.68 -9.29 15.45
CA PRO A 244 -3.21 -10.18 14.39
C PRO A 244 -3.65 -11.65 14.54
N ALA A 245 -3.90 -12.12 15.76
CA ALA A 245 -4.42 -13.47 16.00
C ALA A 245 -5.82 -13.67 15.42
N HIS A 246 -6.64 -12.62 15.33
CA HIS A 246 -7.97 -12.69 14.70
C HIS A 246 -7.84 -12.95 13.19
N PHE A 247 -6.92 -12.30 12.51
CA PHE A 247 -6.66 -12.61 11.10
C PHE A 247 -6.24 -14.07 10.90
N ALA A 248 -5.34 -14.58 11.74
CA ALA A 248 -4.92 -15.98 11.66
C ALA A 248 -6.09 -16.94 11.93
N ASP A 249 -6.95 -16.66 12.90
CA ASP A 249 -8.17 -17.46 13.19
C ASP A 249 -9.11 -17.50 11.99
N CYS A 250 -9.40 -16.35 11.38
CA CYS A 250 -10.20 -16.25 10.16
C CYS A 250 -9.60 -17.06 9.01
N LEU A 251 -8.30 -16.94 8.80
CA LEU A 251 -7.58 -17.64 7.73
C LEU A 251 -7.67 -19.16 7.90
N PHE A 252 -7.34 -19.69 9.07
CA PHE A 252 -7.41 -21.14 9.32
C PHE A 252 -8.82 -21.69 9.34
N THR A 253 -9.83 -20.86 9.65
CA THR A 253 -11.24 -21.24 9.61
C THR A 253 -11.79 -21.26 8.18
N ILE A 254 -11.47 -20.24 7.35
CA ILE A 254 -12.10 -20.02 6.04
C ILE A 254 -11.33 -20.69 4.91
N ASN A 255 -9.99 -20.58 4.92
CA ASN A 255 -9.11 -21.10 3.87
C ASN A 255 -7.75 -21.56 4.44
N PRO A 256 -7.69 -22.68 5.16
CA PRO A 256 -6.46 -23.13 5.84
C PRO A 256 -5.32 -23.50 4.88
N ALA A 257 -5.60 -23.65 3.58
CA ALA A 257 -4.59 -23.92 2.56
C ALA A 257 -3.97 -22.65 1.96
N GLN A 258 -4.50 -21.45 2.29
CA GLN A 258 -3.98 -20.19 1.78
C GLN A 258 -2.57 -19.93 2.31
N LYS A 259 -1.62 -19.77 1.39
CA LYS A 259 -0.31 -19.24 1.76
C LYS A 259 -0.47 -17.79 2.19
N PHE A 260 0.16 -17.41 3.29
CA PHE A 260 0.12 -16.04 3.79
C PHE A 260 1.45 -15.67 4.42
N HIS A 261 1.69 -14.37 4.55
CA HIS A 261 2.81 -13.84 5.31
C HIS A 261 2.39 -12.59 6.08
N MET A 262 2.63 -12.58 7.38
CA MET A 262 2.46 -11.42 8.25
C MET A 262 3.83 -10.82 8.54
N PHE A 263 4.02 -9.57 8.14
CA PHE A 263 5.31 -8.91 8.27
C PHE A 263 5.52 -8.27 9.64
N ALA A 264 6.77 -8.26 10.09
CA ALA A 264 7.25 -7.32 11.10
C ALA A 264 7.87 -6.08 10.41
N PRO A 265 7.75 -4.87 11.00
CA PRO A 265 8.35 -3.67 10.41
C PRO A 265 9.85 -3.82 10.17
N GLY A 266 10.28 -3.52 8.93
CA GLY A 266 11.67 -3.69 8.48
C GLY A 266 12.04 -5.10 8.00
N GLU A 267 11.09 -6.03 8.01
CA GLU A 267 11.28 -7.37 7.48
C GLU A 267 11.37 -7.37 5.96
N ARG A 268 12.20 -8.27 5.42
CA ARG A 268 12.28 -8.60 3.99
C ARG A 268 11.71 -9.99 3.73
N TYR A 269 10.88 -10.11 2.70
CA TYR A 269 10.42 -11.38 2.18
C TYR A 269 10.72 -11.49 0.67
N ILE A 270 11.31 -12.59 0.23
CA ILE A 270 11.61 -12.85 -1.19
C ILE A 270 10.53 -13.74 -1.78
N ILE A 271 9.85 -13.23 -2.79
CA ILE A 271 8.84 -13.95 -3.56
C ILE A 271 9.52 -14.59 -4.77
N THR A 272 9.13 -15.81 -5.08
CA THR A 272 9.58 -16.54 -6.29
C THR A 272 8.38 -16.96 -7.12
N LYS A 273 8.44 -16.71 -8.43
CA LYS A 273 7.44 -17.17 -9.41
C LYS A 273 7.51 -18.68 -9.61
#